data_5b6a83b8876398f39599d555b83fe032
#
_entry.id   5b6a83b8876398f39599d555b83fe032
#
_cell.length_a   1.000
_cell.length_b   1.000
_cell.length_c   1.000
_cell.angle_alpha   90.00
_cell.angle_beta   90.00
_cell.angle_gamma   90.00
#
_symmetry.space_group_name_H-M   'P 1'
#
loop_
_entity.id
_entity.type
_entity.pdbx_description
1 polymer ?
#
loop_
_entity_poly.entity_id
_entity_poly.type
_entity_poly.pdbx_seq_one_letter_code
_entity_poly.pdbx_strand_id
1 'polypeptide(L)'
;VTDTSIGPLQIGESVADASFLSVLELRGLDPRWEADGVSPITLTEATTVLALTWSDGVVMAGDRRATAGNYIAHSRVRKVYEADRHSAVAISGTAGMAVELIKLFRTELEHYEKIEGSTLSLDGKANFLARMIRGNLSMAFQGLVVIPLFCGYDKRQEKGRLFSYDVVGGRYDELNFATTGSGGAEARSFLKSVWNEDLTREQALGAAVEAIVAAAEEDSATGGLDLKRGILPNVLVVTADGVEEISDEDLAAIAQPILDGRP
;
A
#
# COMPACT_ATOMS: atom_id res chain seq x y z
N VAL A 1 26.70 28.31 29.58
CA VAL A 1 26.26 29.16 28.46
C VAL A 1 27.28 29.02 27.37
N THR A 2 27.10 28.12 26.44
CA THR A 2 27.96 27.95 25.26
C THR A 2 27.30 28.65 24.10
N ASP A 3 27.96 29.72 23.66
CA ASP A 3 27.61 30.51 22.48
C ASP A 3 27.76 29.66 21.20
N THR A 4 26.68 29.32 20.53
CA THR A 4 26.66 28.65 19.23
C THR A 4 26.35 29.65 18.11
N SER A 5 27.16 30.68 17.97
CA SER A 5 27.13 31.54 16.78
C SER A 5 27.85 30.82 15.63
N ILE A 6 27.08 30.27 14.69
CA ILE A 6 27.59 29.73 13.42
C ILE A 6 28.04 30.93 12.56
N GLY A 7 29.34 31.16 12.45
CA GLY A 7 29.92 32.18 11.60
C GLY A 7 29.66 31.95 10.10
N PRO A 8 29.79 32.99 9.25
CA PRO A 8 29.53 32.87 7.82
C PRO A 8 30.47 31.88 7.11
N LEU A 9 29.95 31.16 6.12
CA LEU A 9 30.65 30.21 5.28
C LEU A 9 31.86 30.87 4.59
N GLN A 10 33.08 30.50 4.97
CA GLN A 10 34.24 30.75 4.14
C GLN A 10 34.43 29.55 3.19
N ILE A 11 34.10 29.74 1.93
CA ILE A 11 34.32 28.76 0.87
C ILE A 11 35.75 28.92 0.40
N GLY A 12 36.64 28.02 0.86
CA GLY A 12 38.00 27.95 0.37
C GLY A 12 38.05 27.27 -1.01
N GLU A 13 39.05 27.60 -1.83
CA GLU A 13 39.20 27.33 -3.27
C GLU A 13 39.34 25.83 -3.70
N SER A 14 38.94 24.85 -2.92
CA SER A 14 39.09 23.44 -3.28
C SER A 14 37.77 22.62 -3.30
N VAL A 15 36.66 23.24 -3.50
CA VAL A 15 35.34 22.54 -3.50
C VAL A 15 34.76 22.47 -4.92
N ALA A 16 35.56 22.05 -5.90
CA ALA A 16 35.11 21.89 -7.28
C ALA A 16 34.24 20.63 -7.47
N ASP A 17 34.13 19.75 -6.45
CA ASP A 17 33.38 18.48 -6.52
C ASP A 17 32.57 18.19 -5.25
N ALA A 18 32.18 19.22 -4.50
CA ALA A 18 31.45 19.02 -3.25
C ALA A 18 29.97 18.74 -3.51
N SER A 19 29.61 17.48 -3.43
CA SER A 19 28.21 17.11 -3.19
C SER A 19 27.75 17.70 -1.85
N PHE A 20 26.45 17.95 -1.68
CA PHE A 20 25.88 18.39 -0.40
C PHE A 20 26.31 17.49 0.78
N LEU A 21 26.49 16.20 0.54
CA LEU A 21 27.00 15.23 1.51
C LEU A 21 28.43 15.54 1.95
N SER A 22 29.32 15.88 1.03
CA SER A 22 30.72 16.25 1.36
C SER A 22 30.81 17.51 2.22
N VAL A 23 29.87 18.46 2.03
CA VAL A 23 29.79 19.67 2.87
C VAL A 23 29.31 19.33 4.28
N LEU A 24 28.37 18.39 4.41
CA LEU A 24 27.91 17.92 5.73
C LEU A 24 29.02 17.15 6.49
N GLU A 25 29.78 16.30 5.79
CA GLU A 25 30.94 15.57 6.35
C GLU A 25 31.99 16.55 6.89
N LEU A 26 32.39 17.58 6.11
CA LEU A 26 33.31 18.63 6.50
C LEU A 26 32.87 19.43 7.75
N ARG A 27 31.55 19.47 7.99
CA ARG A 27 30.96 20.15 9.14
C ARG A 27 30.72 19.25 10.33
N GLY A 28 31.10 17.97 10.27
CA GLY A 28 30.82 16.98 11.32
C GLY A 28 29.33 16.67 11.46
N LEU A 29 28.53 17.02 10.43
CA LEU A 29 27.09 16.75 10.32
C LEU A 29 26.88 15.55 9.37
N ASP A 30 27.73 14.54 9.44
CA ASP A 30 27.61 13.35 8.60
C ASP A 30 26.22 12.72 8.82
N PRO A 31 25.34 12.69 7.80
CA PRO A 31 24.03 12.06 7.92
C PRO A 31 24.10 10.54 7.85
N ARG A 32 25.31 9.96 7.67
CA ARG A 32 25.51 8.52 7.78
C ARG A 32 25.36 8.14 9.25
N TRP A 33 24.20 7.64 9.57
CA TRP A 33 23.95 7.05 10.88
C TRP A 33 24.80 5.81 11.02
N GLU A 34 25.87 5.89 11.80
CA GLU A 34 26.52 4.69 12.31
C GLU A 34 25.53 4.06 13.30
N ALA A 35 24.73 3.15 12.81
CA ALA A 35 23.92 2.28 13.63
C ALA A 35 24.83 1.28 14.33
N ASP A 36 25.59 1.75 15.32
CA ASP A 36 26.37 0.89 16.19
C ASP A 36 25.41 -0.08 16.89
N GLY A 37 25.40 -1.32 16.41
CA GLY A 37 24.80 -2.46 17.09
C GLY A 37 23.31 -2.72 16.87
N VAL A 38 22.63 -2.03 15.98
CA VAL A 38 21.30 -2.42 15.56
C VAL A 38 21.41 -3.28 14.31
N SER A 39 21.37 -4.60 14.47
CA SER A 39 21.12 -5.48 13.32
C SER A 39 19.86 -4.98 12.63
N PRO A 40 19.88 -4.75 11.31
CA PRO A 40 18.66 -4.39 10.60
C PRO A 40 17.60 -5.45 10.93
N ILE A 41 16.52 -5.04 11.56
CA ILE A 41 15.36 -5.91 11.71
C ILE A 41 14.93 -6.18 10.27
N THR A 42 15.28 -7.35 9.76
CA THR A 42 14.82 -7.81 8.46
C THR A 42 13.33 -8.09 8.61
N LEU A 43 12.53 -7.05 8.50
CA LEU A 43 11.09 -7.18 8.40
C LEU A 43 10.83 -7.78 7.03
N THR A 44 10.58 -9.07 7.01
CA THR A 44 10.11 -9.74 5.81
C THR A 44 8.73 -9.15 5.51
N GLU A 45 8.64 -8.37 4.45
CA GLU A 45 7.38 -7.85 3.92
C GLU A 45 6.58 -9.03 3.36
N ALA A 46 5.81 -9.66 4.21
CA ALA A 46 4.96 -10.78 3.85
C ALA A 46 3.55 -10.28 3.58
N THR A 47 3.34 -9.73 2.43
CA THR A 47 2.05 -9.14 2.06
C THR A 47 2.00 -8.96 0.56
N THR A 48 0.88 -9.32 -0.05
CA THR A 48 0.57 -8.91 -1.42
C THR A 48 -0.80 -8.24 -1.43
N VAL A 49 -0.82 -7.00 -1.88
CA VAL A 49 -2.05 -6.25 -2.13
C VAL A 49 -2.02 -5.66 -3.52
N LEU A 50 -3.19 -5.56 -4.11
CA LEU A 50 -3.38 -5.03 -5.45
C LEU A 50 -4.68 -4.25 -5.55
N ALA A 51 -4.78 -3.41 -6.56
CA ALA A 51 -6.02 -2.81 -7.00
C ALA A 51 -6.01 -2.63 -8.52
N LEU A 52 -7.19 -2.72 -9.13
CA LEU A 52 -7.37 -2.48 -10.55
C LEU A 52 -8.66 -1.70 -10.80
N THR A 53 -8.62 -0.83 -11.81
CA THR A 53 -9.78 -0.08 -12.28
C THR A 53 -10.58 -0.92 -13.27
N TRP A 54 -11.88 -0.66 -13.34
CA TRP A 54 -12.80 -1.19 -14.33
C TRP A 54 -13.82 -0.08 -14.69
N SER A 55 -14.77 -0.32 -15.60
CA SER A 55 -15.65 0.73 -16.15
C SER A 55 -16.33 1.61 -15.08
N ASP A 56 -16.79 1.01 -13.96
CA ASP A 56 -17.62 1.70 -12.98
C ASP A 56 -16.95 1.90 -11.62
N GLY A 57 -15.66 1.52 -11.46
CA GLY A 57 -15.01 1.65 -10.17
C GLY A 57 -13.62 1.05 -10.05
N VAL A 58 -13.30 0.57 -8.83
CA VAL A 58 -12.04 -0.07 -8.50
C VAL A 58 -12.29 -1.32 -7.68
N VAL A 59 -11.60 -2.41 -8.03
CA VAL A 59 -11.47 -3.61 -7.17
C VAL A 59 -10.14 -3.51 -6.44
N MET A 60 -10.15 -3.75 -5.12
CA MET A 60 -8.95 -3.80 -4.29
C MET A 60 -8.92 -5.12 -3.55
N ALA A 61 -7.80 -5.84 -3.62
CA ALA A 61 -7.65 -7.16 -3.02
C ALA A 61 -6.33 -7.30 -2.26
N GLY A 62 -6.32 -8.18 -1.26
CA GLY A 62 -5.12 -8.54 -0.52
C GLY A 62 -5.17 -9.98 -0.04
N ASP A 63 -4.03 -10.64 0.00
CA ASP A 63 -3.89 -11.95 0.62
C ASP A 63 -4.07 -11.86 2.14
N ARG A 64 -4.19 -13.00 2.81
CA ARG A 64 -4.43 -13.05 4.27
C ARG A 64 -3.28 -13.59 5.10
N ARG A 65 -2.13 -13.89 4.50
CA ARG A 65 -0.97 -14.44 5.22
C ARG A 65 -0.13 -13.32 5.84
N ALA A 66 0.26 -13.52 7.09
CA ALA A 66 1.36 -12.77 7.69
C ALA A 66 2.43 -13.76 8.14
N THR A 67 3.69 -13.47 7.82
CA THR A 67 4.84 -14.30 8.21
C THR A 67 5.71 -13.58 9.24
N ALA A 68 6.44 -14.36 10.01
CA ALA A 68 7.51 -13.89 10.88
C ALA A 68 8.76 -14.72 10.54
N GLY A 69 9.62 -14.16 9.68
CA GLY A 69 10.68 -14.91 9.04
C GLY A 69 10.11 -16.06 8.22
N ASN A 70 10.53 -17.30 8.51
CA ASN A 70 10.07 -18.50 7.80
C ASN A 70 8.77 -19.11 8.34
N TYR A 71 8.12 -18.48 9.32
CA TYR A 71 6.88 -19.01 9.92
C TYR A 71 5.67 -18.23 9.45
N ILE A 72 4.56 -18.95 9.22
CA ILE A 72 3.23 -18.33 9.06
C ILE A 72 2.74 -17.96 10.47
N ALA A 73 2.83 -16.67 10.80
CA ALA A 73 2.36 -16.15 12.09
C ALA A 73 0.83 -16.09 12.14
N HIS A 74 0.21 -15.66 11.05
CA HIS A 74 -1.25 -15.57 10.92
C HIS A 74 -1.68 -15.89 9.50
N SER A 75 -2.84 -16.55 9.34
CA SER A 75 -3.41 -16.92 8.03
C SER A 75 -4.71 -16.18 7.69
N ARG A 76 -5.15 -15.25 8.53
CA ARG A 76 -6.43 -14.51 8.37
C ARG A 76 -6.29 -13.02 8.67
N VAL A 77 -5.14 -12.43 8.36
CA VAL A 77 -4.91 -10.98 8.52
C VAL A 77 -5.73 -10.22 7.49
N ARG A 78 -6.37 -9.16 7.91
CA ARG A 78 -7.01 -8.22 7.00
C ARG A 78 -5.97 -7.22 6.50
N LYS A 79 -5.94 -6.98 5.18
CA LYS A 79 -4.97 -6.08 4.53
C LYS A 79 -5.64 -4.98 3.70
N VAL A 80 -6.92 -5.12 3.45
CA VAL A 80 -7.74 -4.17 2.70
C VAL A 80 -8.85 -3.66 3.60
N TYR A 81 -9.03 -2.35 3.65
CA TYR A 81 -9.94 -1.68 4.56
C TYR A 81 -10.72 -0.59 3.83
N GLU A 82 -11.98 -0.46 4.16
CA GLU A 82 -12.74 0.73 3.86
C GLU A 82 -12.10 1.93 4.56
N ALA A 83 -11.82 3.00 3.84
CA ALA A 83 -11.33 4.26 4.41
C ALA A 83 -12.49 5.19 4.77
N ASP A 84 -13.43 5.33 3.86
CA ASP A 84 -14.74 5.92 4.06
C ASP A 84 -15.74 5.34 3.05
N ARG A 85 -16.97 5.89 3.00
CA ARG A 85 -18.05 5.39 2.15
C ARG A 85 -17.66 5.17 0.67
N HIS A 86 -16.70 5.91 0.12
CA HIS A 86 -16.37 5.88 -1.31
C HIS A 86 -14.88 5.71 -1.56
N SER A 87 -14.12 5.23 -0.55
CA SER A 87 -12.70 4.97 -0.71
C SER A 87 -12.23 3.81 0.14
N ALA A 88 -11.17 3.15 -0.32
CA ALA A 88 -10.55 2.01 0.33
C ALA A 88 -9.02 2.17 0.35
N VAL A 89 -8.38 1.50 1.30
CA VAL A 89 -6.94 1.49 1.48
C VAL A 89 -6.47 0.07 1.73
N ALA A 90 -5.43 -0.34 1.02
CA ALA A 90 -4.71 -1.58 1.27
C ALA A 90 -3.29 -1.26 1.72
N ILE A 91 -2.68 -2.16 2.47
CA ILE A 91 -1.36 -1.94 3.03
C ILE A 91 -0.46 -3.14 2.88
N SER A 92 0.81 -2.85 2.54
CA SER A 92 1.93 -3.76 2.66
C SER A 92 2.96 -3.24 3.66
N GLY A 93 3.81 -4.13 4.19
CA GLY A 93 4.87 -3.80 5.14
C GLY A 93 4.54 -4.22 6.58
N THR A 94 5.00 -3.45 7.56
CA THR A 94 4.90 -3.79 8.99
C THR A 94 3.46 -3.75 9.51
N ALA A 95 2.88 -4.91 9.76
CA ALA A 95 1.45 -5.10 10.03
C ALA A 95 0.91 -4.25 11.19
N GLY A 96 1.62 -4.17 12.32
CA GLY A 96 1.16 -3.40 13.48
C GLY A 96 1.01 -1.92 13.19
N MET A 97 2.03 -1.31 12.60
CA MET A 97 2.03 0.10 12.22
C MET A 97 1.02 0.41 11.12
N ALA A 98 0.88 -0.51 10.19
CA ALA A 98 -0.06 -0.39 9.09
C ALA A 98 -1.51 -0.28 9.58
N VAL A 99 -1.91 -1.11 10.55
CA VAL A 99 -3.26 -1.06 11.15
C VAL A 99 -3.48 0.27 11.89
N GLU A 100 -2.48 0.76 12.60
CA GLU A 100 -2.59 2.05 13.31
C GLU A 100 -2.69 3.23 12.32
N LEU A 101 -1.89 3.23 11.26
CA LEU A 101 -1.96 4.24 10.20
C LEU A 101 -3.37 4.30 9.60
N ILE A 102 -3.97 3.15 9.29
CA ILE A 102 -5.34 3.10 8.75
C ILE A 102 -6.37 3.60 9.75
N LYS A 103 -6.29 3.17 11.00
CA LYS A 103 -7.22 3.65 12.03
C LYS A 103 -7.17 5.16 12.15
N LEU A 104 -5.97 5.73 12.22
CA LEU A 104 -5.77 7.17 12.28
C LEU A 104 -6.32 7.85 11.02
N PHE A 105 -5.99 7.33 9.83
CA PHE A 105 -6.48 7.88 8.56
C PHE A 105 -8.00 7.93 8.52
N ARG A 106 -8.68 6.84 8.88
CA ARG A 106 -10.14 6.78 8.94
C ARG A 106 -10.74 7.77 9.93
N THR A 107 -10.15 7.84 11.13
CA THR A 107 -10.59 8.77 12.18
C THR A 107 -10.47 10.22 11.72
N GLU A 108 -9.38 10.56 11.06
CA GLU A 108 -9.16 11.93 10.54
C GLU A 108 -10.11 12.29 9.39
N LEU A 109 -10.42 11.34 8.50
CA LEU A 109 -11.42 11.56 7.46
C LEU A 109 -12.82 11.79 8.04
N GLU A 110 -13.21 10.97 9.03
CA GLU A 110 -14.48 11.10 9.73
C GLU A 110 -14.55 12.42 10.53
N HIS A 111 -13.45 12.78 11.19
CA HIS A 111 -13.34 14.04 11.93
C HIS A 111 -13.49 15.26 11.01
N TYR A 112 -12.79 15.23 9.87
CA TYR A 112 -12.91 16.28 8.85
C TYR A 112 -14.37 16.43 8.37
N GLU A 113 -15.03 15.34 8.04
CA GLU A 113 -16.42 15.36 7.57
C GLU A 113 -17.38 15.92 8.63
N LYS A 114 -17.18 15.58 9.90
CA LYS A 114 -18.00 16.09 11.01
C LYS A 114 -17.82 17.59 11.23
N ILE A 115 -16.59 18.11 11.07
CA ILE A 115 -16.30 19.55 11.26
C ILE A 115 -16.76 20.38 10.06
N GLU A 116 -16.42 19.94 8.86
CA GLU A 116 -16.65 20.70 7.63
C GLU A 116 -18.04 20.45 7.01
N GLY A 117 -18.77 19.44 7.50
CA GLY A 117 -20.08 19.05 6.95
C GLY A 117 -20.01 18.46 5.54
N SER A 118 -18.81 18.18 5.05
CA SER A 118 -18.57 17.60 3.72
C SER A 118 -17.30 16.72 3.72
N THR A 119 -17.31 15.69 2.87
CA THR A 119 -16.13 14.82 2.72
C THR A 119 -14.99 15.52 1.98
N LEU A 120 -13.76 15.17 2.32
CA LEU A 120 -12.59 15.54 1.51
C LEU A 120 -12.76 15.03 0.08
N SER A 121 -12.26 15.80 -0.90
CA SER A 121 -12.13 15.31 -2.28
C SER A 121 -11.20 14.10 -2.31
N LEU A 122 -11.33 13.24 -3.31
CA LEU A 122 -10.49 12.04 -3.43
C LEU A 122 -8.99 12.39 -3.47
N ASP A 123 -8.62 13.45 -4.21
CA ASP A 123 -7.25 13.99 -4.18
C ASP A 123 -6.83 14.51 -2.81
N GLY A 124 -7.75 15.13 -2.07
CA GLY A 124 -7.51 15.59 -0.70
C GLY A 124 -7.18 14.44 0.24
N LYS A 125 -7.94 13.34 0.17
CA LYS A 125 -7.70 12.11 0.94
C LYS A 125 -6.36 11.49 0.57
N ALA A 126 -6.07 11.36 -0.74
CA ALA A 126 -4.81 10.81 -1.23
C ALA A 126 -3.60 11.64 -0.77
N ASN A 127 -3.69 12.97 -0.82
CA ASN A 127 -2.65 13.87 -0.31
C ASN A 127 -2.51 13.82 1.22
N PHE A 128 -3.61 13.63 1.93
CA PHE A 128 -3.57 13.48 3.38
C PHE A 128 -2.84 12.19 3.79
N LEU A 129 -3.14 11.06 3.12
CA LEU A 129 -2.42 9.81 3.34
C LEU A 129 -0.91 9.95 3.03
N ALA A 130 -0.55 10.62 1.92
CA ALA A 130 0.84 10.93 1.58
C ALA A 130 1.56 11.72 2.70
N ARG A 131 0.86 12.67 3.34
CA ARG A 131 1.39 13.42 4.47
C ARG A 131 1.61 12.55 5.70
N MET A 132 0.70 11.64 5.98
CA MET A 132 0.84 10.69 7.09
C MET A 132 2.05 9.76 6.90
N ILE A 133 2.28 9.26 5.67
CA ILE A 133 3.47 8.45 5.35
C ILE A 133 4.74 9.26 5.61
N ARG A 134 4.81 10.50 5.10
CA ARG A 134 5.96 11.40 5.34
C ARG A 134 6.19 11.67 6.83
N GLY A 135 5.13 11.80 7.61
CA GLY A 135 5.21 11.97 9.06
C GLY A 135 5.85 10.79 9.80
N ASN A 136 5.85 9.60 9.18
CA ASN A 136 6.41 8.37 9.75
C ASN A 136 7.79 7.98 9.17
N LEU A 137 8.47 8.88 8.45
CA LEU A 137 9.78 8.61 7.84
C LEU A 137 10.83 8.13 8.82
N SER A 138 10.86 8.66 10.05
CA SER A 138 11.79 8.20 11.09
C SER A 138 11.63 6.73 11.45
N MET A 139 10.39 6.21 11.38
CA MET A 139 10.09 4.80 11.60
C MET A 139 10.51 3.96 10.39
N ALA A 140 10.34 4.48 9.18
CA ALA A 140 10.79 3.81 7.96
C ALA A 140 12.31 3.61 7.94
N PHE A 141 13.09 4.59 8.41
CA PHE A 141 14.55 4.45 8.58
C PHE A 141 14.94 3.38 9.61
N GLN A 142 14.05 3.03 10.54
CA GLN A 142 14.23 1.92 11.48
C GLN A 142 13.76 0.57 10.92
N GLY A 143 13.42 0.50 9.62
CA GLY A 143 12.90 -0.70 8.97
C GLY A 143 11.40 -0.92 9.15
N LEU A 144 10.69 -0.02 9.83
CA LEU A 144 9.24 -0.11 10.03
C LEU A 144 8.50 0.58 8.87
N VAL A 145 8.52 -0.09 7.73
CA VAL A 145 7.98 0.45 6.46
C VAL A 145 6.49 0.09 6.32
N VAL A 146 5.71 1.04 5.81
CA VAL A 146 4.32 0.85 5.39
C VAL A 146 4.13 1.48 4.03
N ILE A 147 3.71 0.69 3.05
CA ILE A 147 3.44 1.14 1.67
C ILE A 147 1.97 0.86 1.37
N PRO A 148 1.11 1.88 1.39
CA PRO A 148 -0.30 1.71 1.05
C PRO A 148 -0.55 1.75 -0.45
N LEU A 149 -1.69 1.16 -0.86
CA LEU A 149 -2.45 1.54 -2.04
C LEU A 149 -3.73 2.22 -1.57
N PHE A 150 -4.17 3.22 -2.27
CA PHE A 150 -5.41 3.93 -1.97
C PHE A 150 -6.26 4.03 -3.23
N CYS A 151 -7.53 3.78 -3.11
CA CYS A 151 -8.47 3.95 -4.22
C CYS A 151 -9.76 4.61 -3.75
N GLY A 152 -10.52 5.11 -4.70
CA GLY A 152 -11.83 5.64 -4.42
C GLY A 152 -12.61 5.96 -5.69
N TYR A 153 -13.91 6.21 -5.52
CA TYR A 153 -14.74 6.71 -6.59
C TYR A 153 -14.75 8.25 -6.58
N ASP A 154 -14.22 8.84 -7.64
CA ASP A 154 -14.22 10.28 -7.81
C ASP A 154 -15.56 10.75 -8.38
N LYS A 155 -16.43 11.29 -7.52
CA LYS A 155 -17.77 11.78 -7.91
C LYS A 155 -17.75 12.93 -8.92
N ARG A 156 -16.63 13.65 -9.05
CA ARG A 156 -16.50 14.77 -10.01
C ARG A 156 -16.14 14.27 -11.39
N GLN A 157 -15.33 13.20 -11.44
CA GLN A 157 -14.90 12.58 -12.71
C GLN A 157 -15.75 11.36 -13.07
N GLU A 158 -16.68 10.96 -12.18
CA GLU A 158 -17.61 9.83 -12.33
C GLU A 158 -16.86 8.52 -12.68
N LYS A 159 -15.72 8.30 -12.01
CA LYS A 159 -14.87 7.11 -12.23
C LYS A 159 -14.11 6.68 -11.00
N GLY A 160 -13.70 5.41 -10.99
CA GLY A 160 -12.74 4.89 -10.05
C GLY A 160 -11.34 5.46 -10.29
N ARG A 161 -10.61 5.80 -9.23
CA ARG A 161 -9.23 6.25 -9.28
C ARG A 161 -8.38 5.49 -8.27
N LEU A 162 -7.13 5.28 -8.62
CA LEU A 162 -6.17 4.51 -7.86
C LEU A 162 -4.87 5.30 -7.66
N PHE A 163 -4.29 5.18 -6.47
CA PHE A 163 -3.06 5.86 -6.08
C PHE A 163 -2.10 4.87 -5.43
N SER A 164 -0.86 4.91 -5.85
CA SER A 164 0.25 4.23 -5.20
C SER A 164 1.14 5.22 -4.45
N TYR A 165 1.93 4.72 -3.52
CA TYR A 165 2.83 5.54 -2.72
C TYR A 165 4.20 4.88 -2.62
N ASP A 166 5.23 5.69 -2.46
CA ASP A 166 6.54 5.23 -2.06
C ASP A 166 6.78 5.42 -0.54
N VAL A 167 7.90 4.91 -0.06
CA VAL A 167 8.26 4.93 1.36
C VAL A 167 8.47 6.34 1.94
N VAL A 168 8.71 7.33 1.08
CA VAL A 168 8.91 8.72 1.49
C VAL A 168 7.65 9.57 1.33
N GLY A 169 6.52 8.95 0.97
CA GLY A 169 5.23 9.61 0.83
C GLY A 169 5.05 10.33 -0.52
N GLY A 170 5.79 9.94 -1.55
CA GLY A 170 5.46 10.28 -2.93
C GLY A 170 4.13 9.62 -3.30
N ARG A 171 3.22 10.37 -3.93
CA ARG A 171 1.93 9.90 -4.42
C ARG A 171 1.94 9.82 -5.94
N TYR A 172 1.48 8.71 -6.48
CA TYR A 172 1.41 8.46 -7.92
C TYR A 172 -0.02 8.07 -8.30
N ASP A 173 -0.56 8.73 -9.31
CA ASP A 173 -1.86 8.37 -9.89
C ASP A 173 -1.66 7.19 -10.84
N GLU A 174 -2.34 6.08 -10.58
CA GLU A 174 -2.28 4.87 -11.39
C GLU A 174 -3.51 4.78 -12.30
N LEU A 175 -3.28 4.53 -13.58
CA LEU A 175 -4.37 4.55 -14.57
C LEU A 175 -5.18 3.26 -14.55
N ASN A 176 -4.50 2.12 -14.44
CA ASN A 176 -5.08 0.82 -14.72
C ASN A 176 -5.11 -0.08 -13.48
N PHE A 177 -3.95 -0.37 -12.95
CA PHE A 177 -3.77 -1.22 -11.77
C PHE A 177 -2.47 -0.88 -11.05
N ALA A 178 -2.42 -1.21 -9.75
CA ALA A 178 -1.23 -1.13 -8.92
C ALA A 178 -1.13 -2.33 -8.00
N THR A 179 0.08 -2.69 -7.64
CA THR A 179 0.40 -3.79 -6.75
C THR A 179 1.51 -3.37 -5.80
N THR A 180 1.54 -3.92 -4.60
CA THR A 180 2.66 -3.70 -3.66
C THR A 180 2.80 -4.90 -2.73
N GLY A 181 3.98 -5.01 -2.11
CA GLY A 181 4.34 -6.14 -1.25
C GLY A 181 5.21 -7.18 -1.95
N SER A 182 5.50 -8.28 -1.28
CA SER A 182 6.47 -9.30 -1.72
C SER A 182 6.10 -9.97 -3.05
N GLY A 183 4.84 -10.38 -3.23
CA GLY A 183 4.33 -10.96 -4.49
C GLY A 183 3.75 -9.89 -5.45
N GLY A 184 4.10 -8.62 -5.24
CA GLY A 184 3.56 -7.53 -6.06
C GLY A 184 4.02 -7.58 -7.52
N ALA A 185 5.23 -8.05 -7.79
CA ALA A 185 5.77 -8.15 -9.15
C ALA A 185 5.01 -9.20 -9.98
N GLU A 186 4.71 -10.35 -9.39
CA GLU A 186 3.98 -11.47 -9.98
C GLU A 186 2.52 -11.07 -10.24
N ALA A 187 1.85 -10.50 -9.22
CA ALA A 187 0.50 -9.97 -9.38
C ALA A 187 0.43 -8.91 -10.49
N ARG A 188 1.43 -8.01 -10.57
CA ARG A 188 1.51 -6.99 -11.62
C ARG A 188 1.69 -7.61 -13.00
N SER A 189 2.55 -8.64 -13.10
CA SER A 189 2.79 -9.34 -14.36
C SER A 189 1.51 -10.00 -14.88
N PHE A 190 0.76 -10.67 -13.99
CA PHE A 190 -0.52 -11.26 -14.32
C PHE A 190 -1.54 -10.19 -14.77
N LEU A 191 -1.75 -9.14 -13.96
CA LEU A 191 -2.71 -8.06 -14.29
C LEU A 191 -2.39 -7.39 -15.61
N LYS A 192 -1.12 -7.22 -15.95
CA LYS A 192 -0.69 -6.66 -17.23
C LYS A 192 -1.16 -7.48 -18.43
N SER A 193 -1.34 -8.79 -18.29
CA SER A 193 -1.79 -9.69 -19.35
C SER A 193 -3.29 -9.73 -19.55
N VAL A 194 -4.07 -9.42 -18.49
CA VAL A 194 -5.54 -9.59 -18.50
C VAL A 194 -6.32 -8.28 -18.43
N TRP A 195 -5.69 -7.21 -17.89
CA TRP A 195 -6.38 -5.94 -17.71
C TRP A 195 -6.65 -5.27 -19.06
N ASN A 196 -7.86 -4.79 -19.22
CA ASN A 196 -8.29 -3.87 -20.29
C ASN A 196 -9.37 -2.93 -19.73
N GLU A 197 -9.67 -1.86 -20.46
CA GLU A 197 -10.61 -0.82 -20.01
C GLU A 197 -12.09 -1.26 -20.00
N ASP A 198 -12.41 -2.32 -20.74
CA ASP A 198 -13.77 -2.85 -20.91
C ASP A 198 -14.11 -3.99 -19.95
N LEU A 199 -13.27 -4.24 -18.92
CA LEU A 199 -13.54 -5.27 -17.92
C LEU A 199 -14.91 -5.06 -17.28
N THR A 200 -15.71 -6.14 -17.18
CA THR A 200 -16.88 -6.14 -16.32
C THR A 200 -16.49 -6.30 -14.85
N ARG A 201 -17.45 -6.06 -13.94
CA ARG A 201 -17.23 -6.28 -12.50
C ARG A 201 -16.75 -7.71 -12.20
N GLU A 202 -17.40 -8.70 -12.79
CA GLU A 202 -17.07 -10.12 -12.58
C GLU A 202 -15.67 -10.45 -13.08
N GLN A 203 -15.31 -9.90 -14.24
CA GLN A 203 -13.97 -10.07 -14.82
C GLN A 203 -12.91 -9.38 -13.95
N ALA A 204 -13.18 -8.17 -13.45
CA ALA A 204 -12.27 -7.46 -12.56
C ALA A 204 -12.06 -8.19 -11.22
N LEU A 205 -13.16 -8.75 -10.64
CA LEU A 205 -13.07 -9.60 -9.44
C LEU A 205 -12.28 -10.87 -9.70
N GLY A 206 -12.55 -11.56 -10.82
CA GLY A 206 -11.80 -12.75 -11.23
C GLY A 206 -10.31 -12.45 -11.39
N ALA A 207 -9.97 -11.38 -12.11
CA ALA A 207 -8.59 -10.93 -12.32
C ALA A 207 -7.88 -10.59 -10.99
N ALA A 208 -8.56 -9.95 -10.04
CA ALA A 208 -8.00 -9.64 -8.73
C ALA A 208 -7.69 -10.91 -7.92
N VAL A 209 -8.62 -11.86 -7.88
CA VAL A 209 -8.43 -13.14 -7.17
C VAL A 209 -7.32 -13.95 -7.81
N GLU A 210 -7.31 -14.07 -9.13
CA GLU A 210 -6.31 -14.84 -9.87
C GLU A 210 -4.91 -14.22 -9.78
N ALA A 211 -4.79 -12.89 -9.74
CA ALA A 211 -3.52 -12.21 -9.49
C ALA A 211 -2.93 -12.54 -8.11
N ILE A 212 -3.76 -12.68 -7.06
CA ILE A 212 -3.31 -13.16 -5.74
C ILE A 212 -2.85 -14.61 -5.81
N VAL A 213 -3.54 -15.46 -6.56
CA VAL A 213 -3.13 -16.85 -6.75
C VAL A 213 -1.80 -16.94 -7.48
N ALA A 214 -1.64 -16.20 -8.58
CA ALA A 214 -0.39 -16.14 -9.34
C ALA A 214 0.79 -15.66 -8.45
N ALA A 215 0.55 -14.65 -7.61
CA ALA A 215 1.57 -14.21 -6.66
C ALA A 215 1.91 -15.28 -5.62
N ALA A 216 0.93 -16.04 -5.12
CA ALA A 216 1.14 -17.06 -4.10
C ALA A 216 1.87 -18.30 -4.61
N GLU A 217 1.91 -18.54 -5.92
CA GLU A 217 2.66 -19.64 -6.54
C GLU A 217 4.17 -19.37 -6.53
N GLU A 218 4.57 -18.10 -6.65
CA GLU A 218 5.98 -17.71 -6.75
C GLU A 218 6.52 -17.10 -5.44
N ASP A 219 5.63 -16.47 -4.62
CA ASP A 219 6.01 -15.86 -3.36
C ASP A 219 5.48 -16.65 -2.16
N SER A 220 6.37 -17.28 -1.42
CA SER A 220 6.03 -18.05 -0.21
C SER A 220 5.41 -17.20 0.91
N ALA A 221 5.62 -15.90 0.88
CA ALA A 221 5.09 -14.96 1.86
C ALA A 221 3.66 -14.51 1.54
N THR A 222 3.22 -14.67 0.29
CA THR A 222 1.83 -14.45 -0.14
C THR A 222 0.96 -15.65 0.19
N GLY A 223 -0.19 -15.42 0.80
CA GLY A 223 -1.20 -16.46 1.08
C GLY A 223 -2.04 -16.78 -0.13
N GLY A 224 -1.97 -18.02 -0.62
CA GLY A 224 -2.88 -18.50 -1.64
C GLY A 224 -4.28 -18.82 -1.10
N LEU A 225 -5.15 -19.30 -2.00
CA LEU A 225 -6.50 -19.73 -1.67
C LEU A 225 -6.48 -21.10 -0.98
N ASP A 226 -7.29 -21.25 0.07
CA ASP A 226 -7.56 -22.54 0.72
C ASP A 226 -9.06 -22.64 1.00
N LEU A 227 -9.80 -23.17 0.05
CA LEU A 227 -11.26 -23.34 0.16
C LEU A 227 -11.65 -24.29 1.30
N LYS A 228 -10.81 -25.30 1.61
CA LYS A 228 -11.08 -26.28 2.69
C LYS A 228 -11.03 -25.61 4.07
N ARG A 229 -10.14 -24.63 4.24
CA ARG A 229 -10.00 -23.88 5.49
C ARG A 229 -10.77 -22.55 5.48
N GLY A 230 -11.44 -22.22 4.37
CA GLY A 230 -12.10 -20.92 4.16
C GLY A 230 -11.10 -19.76 4.24
N ILE A 231 -9.92 -19.90 3.64
CA ILE A 231 -8.95 -18.81 3.53
C ILE A 231 -9.04 -18.27 2.12
N LEU A 232 -9.66 -17.11 2.00
CA LEU A 232 -9.89 -16.37 0.76
C LEU A 232 -9.28 -14.97 0.88
N PRO A 233 -8.93 -14.31 -0.21
CA PRO A 233 -8.42 -12.94 -0.16
C PRO A 233 -9.47 -12.00 0.44
N ASN A 234 -9.02 -10.88 0.96
CA ASN A 234 -9.92 -9.81 1.37
C ASN A 234 -10.12 -8.88 0.16
N VAL A 235 -11.36 -8.76 -0.31
CA VAL A 235 -11.67 -8.01 -1.54
C VAL A 235 -12.73 -6.95 -1.26
N LEU A 236 -12.46 -5.73 -1.69
CA LEU A 236 -13.40 -4.61 -1.69
C LEU A 236 -13.62 -4.12 -3.12
N VAL A 237 -14.85 -3.74 -3.40
CA VAL A 237 -15.26 -3.03 -4.62
C VAL A 237 -15.69 -1.63 -4.25
N VAL A 238 -15.21 -0.64 -4.97
CA VAL A 238 -15.53 0.78 -4.75
C VAL A 238 -16.18 1.36 -6.00
N THR A 239 -17.42 1.81 -5.86
CA THR A 239 -18.23 2.38 -6.96
C THR A 239 -18.88 3.69 -6.53
N ALA A 240 -19.73 4.24 -7.39
CA ALA A 240 -20.60 5.39 -7.08
C ALA A 240 -21.52 5.15 -5.87
N ASP A 241 -21.95 3.90 -5.65
CA ASP A 241 -22.86 3.52 -4.56
C ASP A 241 -22.13 3.41 -3.21
N GLY A 242 -20.80 3.21 -3.25
CA GLY A 242 -19.97 3.12 -2.07
C GLY A 242 -18.97 1.97 -2.12
N VAL A 243 -18.47 1.60 -0.94
CA VAL A 243 -17.58 0.45 -0.73
C VAL A 243 -18.41 -0.77 -0.39
N GLU A 244 -18.15 -1.88 -1.07
CA GLU A 244 -18.75 -3.20 -0.84
C GLU A 244 -17.64 -4.21 -0.53
N GLU A 245 -17.78 -4.95 0.55
CA GLU A 245 -16.91 -6.10 0.84
C GLU A 245 -17.54 -7.35 0.21
N ILE A 246 -16.76 -8.04 -0.61
CA ILE A 246 -17.23 -9.28 -1.26
C ILE A 246 -17.22 -10.40 -0.23
N SER A 247 -18.34 -11.11 -0.16
CA SER A 247 -18.53 -12.20 0.80
C SER A 247 -17.59 -13.39 0.52
N ASP A 248 -17.25 -14.14 1.56
CA ASP A 248 -16.46 -15.37 1.40
C ASP A 248 -17.18 -16.41 0.51
N GLU A 249 -18.54 -16.40 0.44
CA GLU A 249 -19.33 -17.27 -0.42
C GLU A 249 -19.15 -16.89 -1.90
N ASP A 250 -19.27 -15.59 -2.23
CA ASP A 250 -19.06 -15.10 -3.59
C ASP A 250 -17.61 -15.29 -4.04
N LEU A 251 -16.65 -15.03 -3.14
CA LEU A 251 -15.22 -15.28 -3.42
C LEU A 251 -14.93 -16.74 -3.64
N ALA A 252 -15.56 -17.67 -2.92
CA ALA A 252 -15.41 -19.11 -3.15
C ALA A 252 -15.94 -19.50 -4.53
N ALA A 253 -17.07 -18.92 -4.96
CA ALA A 253 -17.64 -19.17 -6.29
C ALA A 253 -16.70 -18.67 -7.42
N ILE A 254 -16.02 -17.53 -7.20
CA ILE A 254 -15.02 -17.00 -8.13
C ILE A 254 -13.74 -17.85 -8.11
N ALA A 255 -13.31 -18.28 -6.94
CA ALA A 255 -12.05 -19.00 -6.75
C ALA A 255 -12.07 -20.43 -7.29
N GLN A 256 -13.23 -21.13 -7.21
CA GLN A 256 -13.34 -22.54 -7.61
C GLN A 256 -12.93 -22.77 -9.06
N PRO A 257 -13.45 -22.06 -10.09
CA PRO A 257 -13.02 -22.24 -11.49
C PRO A 257 -11.52 -21.93 -11.70
N ILE A 258 -10.98 -20.94 -10.96
CA ILE A 258 -9.56 -20.57 -11.04
C ILE A 258 -8.68 -21.73 -10.58
N LEU A 259 -9.05 -22.39 -9.47
CA LEU A 259 -8.32 -23.53 -8.94
C LEU A 259 -8.48 -24.79 -9.81
N ASP A 260 -9.68 -25.01 -10.35
CA ASP A 260 -9.96 -26.19 -11.21
C ASP A 260 -9.25 -26.10 -12.58
N GLY A 261 -8.94 -24.89 -13.06
CA GLY A 261 -8.20 -24.66 -14.31
C GLY A 261 -6.67 -24.75 -14.17
N ARG A 262 -6.15 -24.96 -12.95
CA ARG A 262 -4.71 -25.07 -12.67
C ARG A 262 -4.30 -26.55 -12.49
N PRO A 263 -3.08 -26.89 -12.94
CA PRO A 263 -2.56 -28.26 -12.87
C PRO A 263 -2.33 -28.78 -11.44
#